data_2ec92cdd00abfcf6777eb8f2618e9ac7
#
_entry.id   2ec92cdd00abfcf6777eb8f2618e9ac7
#
_cell.length_a   1.000
_cell.length_b   1.000
_cell.length_c   1.000
_cell.angle_alpha   90.00
_cell.angle_beta   90.00
_cell.angle_gamma   90.00
#
_symmetry.space_group_name_H-M   'P 1'
#
loop_
_entity.id
_entity.type
_entity.pdbx_description
1 polymer ?
#
loop_
_entity_poly.entity_id
_entity_poly.type
_entity_poly.pdbx_seq_one_letter_code
_entity_poly.pdbx_strand_id
1 'polypeptide(L)'
;MVSEKISTEEGELLRDYELVLVINPEVAEEQLTATIDTVSQFITQRGGSISGIERWGKRRLAYPIKHFVEGNYVLANFKLKPAFGKELEANLRISEDVLRHLLVRL
;
A
#
# COMPACT_ATOMS: atom_id res chain seq x y z
N MET A 1 -34.59 -1.69 -4.85
CA MET A 1 -34.68 -2.04 -3.81
C MET A 1 -33.56 -2.27 -2.95
N VAL A 2 -33.85 -2.32 -1.83
CA VAL A 2 -32.85 -2.45 -0.86
C VAL A 2 -32.01 -3.65 -0.97
N SER A 3 -32.61 -4.70 -1.36
CA SER A 3 -31.91 -5.94 -1.39
C SER A 3 -30.77 -5.92 -2.34
N GLU A 4 -30.81 -5.15 -3.36
CA GLU A 4 -29.70 -5.17 -4.20
C GLU A 4 -28.58 -4.48 -3.59
N LYS A 5 -28.83 -3.54 -2.74
CA LYS A 5 -27.75 -2.92 -2.11
C LYS A 5 -27.06 -3.85 -1.23
N ILE A 6 -27.79 -4.65 -0.55
CA ILE A 6 -27.20 -5.64 0.29
C ILE A 6 -26.39 -6.56 -0.52
N SER A 7 -26.88 -6.91 -1.67
CA SER A 7 -26.20 -7.89 -2.46
C SER A 7 -24.97 -7.35 -3.13
N THR A 8 -24.73 -6.05 -3.08
CA THR A 8 -23.53 -5.56 -3.68
C THR A 8 -22.36 -6.13 -2.98
N GLU A 9 -22.65 -6.86 -2.00
CA GLU A 9 -21.68 -7.62 -1.46
C GLU A 9 -20.57 -7.01 -0.80
N GLU A 10 -19.83 -7.83 -0.16
CA GLU A 10 -18.64 -7.41 0.50
C GLU A 10 -17.66 -6.75 -0.41
N GLY A 11 -17.63 -7.16 -1.66
CA GLY A 11 -16.68 -6.60 -2.60
C GLY A 11 -16.84 -5.11 -2.83
N GLU A 12 -18.01 -4.58 -2.55
CA GLU A 12 -18.26 -3.16 -2.74
C GLU A 12 -18.20 -2.36 -1.48
N LEU A 13 -18.04 -2.99 -0.34
CA LEU A 13 -17.90 -2.29 0.91
C LEU A 13 -16.45 -1.94 1.15
N LEU A 14 -16.22 -0.74 1.64
CA LEU A 14 -14.87 -0.34 2.00
C LEU A 14 -14.43 -1.10 3.24
N ARG A 15 -13.20 -1.58 3.22
CA ARG A 15 -12.62 -2.26 4.36
C ARG A 15 -11.35 -1.55 4.77
N ASP A 16 -11.00 -1.69 6.04
CA ASP A 16 -9.79 -1.06 6.56
C ASP A 16 -8.59 -1.94 6.26
N TYR A 17 -7.55 -1.31 5.76
CA TYR A 17 -6.29 -1.99 5.43
C TYR A 17 -5.12 -1.27 6.04
N GLU A 18 -4.09 -2.04 6.29
CA GLU A 18 -2.80 -1.51 6.69
C GLU A 18 -1.79 -2.03 5.70
N LEU A 19 -0.99 -1.15 5.15
CA LEU A 19 0.03 -1.51 4.18
C LEU A 19 1.38 -1.09 4.69
N VAL A 20 2.30 -2.04 4.79
CA VAL A 20 3.68 -1.75 5.14
C VAL A 20 4.50 -1.89 3.88
N LEU A 21 5.24 -0.85 3.54
CA LEU A 21 6.12 -0.86 2.38
C LEU A 21 7.56 -0.76 2.85
N VAL A 22 8.43 -1.56 2.25
CA VAL A 22 9.86 -1.44 2.43
C VAL A 22 10.41 -1.01 1.08
N ILE A 23 10.90 0.22 1.01
CA ILE A 23 11.32 0.81 -0.24
C ILE A 23 12.84 0.88 -0.28
N ASN A 24 13.40 0.74 -1.47
CA ASN A 24 14.83 0.80 -1.71
C ASN A 24 15.44 1.98 -0.98
N PRO A 25 16.43 1.75 -0.12
CA PRO A 25 16.99 2.83 0.71
C PRO A 25 17.82 3.85 -0.07
N GLU A 26 18.14 3.52 -1.33
CA GLU A 26 18.98 4.40 -2.14
C GLU A 26 18.18 5.34 -3.03
N VAL A 27 16.85 5.26 -3.01
CA VAL A 27 16.06 6.17 -3.85
C VAL A 27 16.13 7.58 -3.29
N ALA A 28 16.08 8.54 -4.18
CA ALA A 28 16.07 9.93 -3.78
C ALA A 28 14.75 10.27 -3.09
N GLU A 29 14.76 11.33 -2.31
CA GLU A 29 13.56 11.74 -1.58
C GLU A 29 12.39 11.99 -2.51
N GLU A 30 12.64 12.58 -3.69
CA GLU A 30 11.57 12.82 -4.64
C GLU A 30 10.96 11.52 -5.14
N GLN A 31 11.80 10.50 -5.34
CA GLN A 31 11.34 9.22 -5.82
C GLN A 31 10.53 8.50 -4.73
N LEU A 32 10.96 8.64 -3.48
CA LEU A 32 10.25 8.06 -2.36
C LEU A 32 8.85 8.68 -2.25
N THR A 33 8.79 10.00 -2.34
CA THR A 33 7.52 10.70 -2.30
C THR A 33 6.63 10.30 -3.47
N ALA A 34 7.22 10.15 -4.66
CA ALA A 34 6.46 9.75 -5.84
C ALA A 34 5.84 8.35 -5.67
N THR A 35 6.59 7.45 -5.06
CA THR A 35 6.08 6.09 -4.82
C THR A 35 4.89 6.13 -3.86
N ILE A 36 4.99 6.90 -2.80
CA ILE A 36 3.91 7.06 -1.84
C ILE A 36 2.70 7.69 -2.52
N ASP A 37 2.93 8.72 -3.34
CA ASP A 37 1.84 9.39 -4.04
C ASP A 37 1.14 8.46 -5.01
N THR A 38 1.89 7.59 -5.68
CA THR A 38 1.30 6.63 -6.61
C THR A 38 0.33 5.71 -5.88
N VAL A 39 0.72 5.23 -4.71
CA VAL A 39 -0.14 4.38 -3.91
C VAL A 39 -1.38 5.15 -3.47
N SER A 40 -1.19 6.39 -3.01
CA SER A 40 -2.31 7.22 -2.57
C SER A 40 -3.30 7.47 -3.69
N GLN A 41 -2.80 7.77 -4.88
CA GLN A 41 -3.66 8.03 -6.02
C GLN A 41 -4.41 6.78 -6.45
N PHE A 42 -3.76 5.64 -6.40
CA PHE A 42 -4.43 4.39 -6.73
C PHE A 42 -5.65 4.21 -5.83
N ILE A 43 -5.46 4.41 -4.53
CA ILE A 43 -6.51 4.21 -3.55
C ILE A 43 -7.65 5.20 -3.74
N THR A 44 -7.32 6.48 -3.89
CA THR A 44 -8.36 7.50 -3.99
C THR A 44 -9.10 7.43 -5.32
N GLN A 45 -8.42 7.06 -6.39
CA GLN A 45 -9.08 6.95 -7.70
C GLN A 45 -10.07 5.80 -7.74
N ARG A 46 -9.92 4.84 -6.85
CA ARG A 46 -10.83 3.70 -6.79
C ARG A 46 -11.85 3.83 -5.67
N GLY A 47 -12.05 5.05 -5.21
CA GLY A 47 -13.09 5.32 -4.21
C GLY A 47 -12.68 5.05 -2.78
N GLY A 48 -11.41 4.76 -2.56
CA GLY A 48 -10.92 4.57 -1.20
C GLY A 48 -10.54 5.87 -0.54
N SER A 49 -10.14 5.81 0.70
CA SER A 49 -9.71 6.99 1.42
C SER A 49 -8.52 6.63 2.30
N ILE A 50 -7.61 7.58 2.42
CA ILE A 50 -6.40 7.40 3.21
C ILE A 50 -6.64 7.95 4.60
N SER A 51 -6.43 7.12 5.63
CA SER A 51 -6.56 7.56 7.02
C SER A 51 -5.27 8.15 7.53
N GLY A 52 -4.15 7.62 7.09
CA GLY A 52 -2.86 8.14 7.52
C GLY A 52 -1.72 7.46 6.80
N ILE A 53 -0.61 8.18 6.69
CA ILE A 53 0.62 7.64 6.13
C ILE A 53 1.74 8.06 7.06
N GLU A 54 2.54 7.09 7.49
CA GLU A 54 3.68 7.36 8.36
C GLU A 54 4.95 6.92 7.64
N ARG A 55 5.93 7.78 7.63
CA ARG A 55 7.24 7.46 7.06
C ARG A 55 8.16 7.19 8.23
N TRP A 56 8.54 5.95 8.39
CA TRP A 56 9.37 5.54 9.52
C TRP A 56 10.86 5.73 9.26
N GLY A 57 11.23 6.03 8.01
CA GLY A 57 12.62 6.23 7.67
C GLY A 57 13.35 4.92 7.45
N LYS A 58 14.67 5.01 7.39
CA LYS A 58 15.48 3.83 7.14
C LYS A 58 15.58 2.98 8.38
N ARG A 59 15.35 1.71 8.19
CA ARG A 59 15.41 0.74 9.27
C ARG A 59 16.18 -0.47 8.79
N ARG A 60 16.85 -1.14 9.72
CA ARG A 60 17.59 -2.33 9.40
C ARG A 60 16.63 -3.48 9.16
N LEU A 61 16.90 -4.27 8.12
CA LEU A 61 16.09 -5.43 7.80
C LEU A 61 16.55 -6.60 8.64
N ALA A 62 15.60 -7.49 8.98
CA ALA A 62 15.94 -8.69 9.74
C ALA A 62 16.87 -9.59 8.93
N TYR A 63 16.75 -9.56 7.61
CA TYR A 63 17.62 -10.28 6.70
C TYR A 63 17.70 -9.47 5.41
N PRO A 64 18.78 -9.61 4.64
CA PRO A 64 18.92 -8.81 3.43
C PRO A 64 17.83 -9.14 2.40
N ILE A 65 17.39 -8.11 1.69
CA ILE A 65 16.46 -8.27 0.59
C ILE A 65 17.14 -7.64 -0.62
N LYS A 66 17.36 -8.43 -1.67
CA LYS A 66 18.02 -7.95 -2.89
C LYS A 66 19.30 -7.22 -2.58
N HIS A 67 20.09 -7.78 -1.65
CA HIS A 67 21.39 -7.24 -1.24
C HIS A 67 21.31 -6.00 -0.34
N PHE A 68 20.12 -5.51 -0.06
CA PHE A 68 19.98 -4.37 0.83
C PHE A 68 19.81 -4.87 2.26
N VAL A 69 20.49 -4.23 3.19
CA VAL A 69 20.38 -4.55 4.61
C VAL A 69 19.47 -3.57 5.35
N GLU A 70 19.07 -2.50 4.67
CA GLU A 70 18.18 -1.49 5.20
C GLU A 70 17.08 -1.23 4.19
N GLY A 71 16.02 -0.57 4.64
CA GLY A 71 14.95 -0.14 3.75
C GLY A 71 14.24 1.04 4.34
N ASN A 72 13.59 1.81 3.49
CA ASN A 72 12.73 2.90 3.92
C ASN A 72 11.36 2.31 4.22
N TYR A 73 10.93 2.41 5.48
CA TYR A 73 9.64 1.87 5.90
C TYR A 73 8.56 2.93 5.82
N VAL A 74 7.44 2.57 5.23
CA VAL A 74 6.26 3.42 5.14
C VAL A 74 5.06 2.61 5.56
N LEU A 75 4.25 3.16 6.45
CA LEU A 75 3.02 2.53 6.90
C LEU A 75 1.85 3.37 6.41
N ALA A 76 0.91 2.75 5.74
CA ALA A 76 -0.28 3.44 5.25
C ALA A 76 -1.52 2.75 5.78
N ASN A 77 -2.45 3.55 6.30
CA ASN A 77 -3.74 3.05 6.73
C ASN A 77 -4.80 3.66 5.83
N PHE A 78 -5.68 2.84 5.29
CA PHE A 78 -6.65 3.33 4.32
C PHE A 78 -7.85 2.41 4.24
N LYS A 79 -8.88 2.89 3.57
CA LYS A 79 -10.05 2.11 3.27
C LYS A 79 -10.09 1.88 1.77
N LEU A 80 -10.44 0.65 1.38
CA LEU A 80 -10.47 0.29 -0.02
C LEU A 80 -11.43 -0.89 -0.18
N LYS A 81 -12.05 -1.01 -1.34
CA LYS A 81 -12.86 -2.17 -1.62
C LYS A 81 -11.95 -3.38 -1.80
N PRO A 82 -12.30 -4.51 -1.22
CA PRO A 82 -11.43 -5.70 -1.33
C PRO A 82 -11.12 -6.10 -2.77
N ALA A 83 -12.04 -5.82 -3.69
CA ALA A 83 -11.82 -6.16 -5.09
C ALA A 83 -10.55 -5.53 -5.65
N PHE A 84 -10.13 -4.40 -5.10
CA PHE A 84 -8.95 -3.70 -5.59
C PHE A 84 -7.66 -4.07 -4.85
N GLY A 85 -7.77 -4.89 -3.81
CA GLY A 85 -6.58 -5.25 -3.02
C GLY A 85 -5.55 -5.99 -3.85
N LYS A 86 -6.00 -6.94 -4.65
CA LYS A 86 -5.07 -7.72 -5.48
C LYS A 86 -4.44 -6.87 -6.55
N GLU A 87 -5.19 -5.93 -7.09
CA GLU A 87 -4.66 -5.04 -8.11
C GLU A 87 -3.59 -4.14 -7.52
N LEU A 88 -3.83 -3.64 -6.30
CA LEU A 88 -2.82 -2.84 -5.62
C LEU A 88 -1.55 -3.65 -5.40
N GLU A 89 -1.68 -4.89 -4.93
CA GLU A 89 -0.51 -5.73 -4.71
C GLU A 89 0.23 -6.02 -6.01
N ALA A 90 -0.51 -6.21 -7.10
CA ALA A 90 0.13 -6.45 -8.39
C ALA A 90 0.96 -5.25 -8.81
N ASN A 91 0.42 -4.04 -8.61
CA ASN A 91 1.16 -2.83 -8.94
C ASN A 91 2.40 -2.67 -8.08
N LEU A 92 2.30 -3.01 -6.79
CA LEU A 92 3.46 -2.93 -5.91
C LEU A 92 4.52 -3.94 -6.30
N ARG A 93 4.07 -5.12 -6.76
CA ARG A 93 5.00 -6.20 -7.09
C ARG A 93 5.87 -5.87 -8.29
N ILE A 94 5.35 -5.07 -9.21
CA ILE A 94 6.13 -4.72 -10.40
C ILE A 94 6.96 -3.45 -10.20
N SER A 95 6.82 -2.77 -9.07
CA SER A 95 7.60 -1.56 -8.81
C SER A 95 8.99 -1.98 -8.38
N GLU A 96 10.00 -1.46 -9.08
CA GLU A 96 11.37 -1.84 -8.78
C GLU A 96 11.86 -1.24 -7.48
N ASP A 97 11.26 -0.14 -7.05
CA ASP A 97 11.67 0.52 -5.82
C ASP A 97 11.11 -0.13 -4.57
N VAL A 98 10.07 -0.95 -4.71
CA VAL A 98 9.45 -1.60 -3.57
C VAL A 98 10.12 -2.95 -3.37
N LEU A 99 10.89 -3.07 -2.30
CA LEU A 99 11.58 -4.32 -1.98
C LEU A 99 10.62 -5.35 -1.41
N ARG A 100 9.66 -4.89 -0.62
CA ARG A 100 8.71 -5.78 0.02
C ARG A 100 7.46 -5.01 0.36
N HIS A 101 6.33 -5.67 0.34
CA HIS A 101 5.07 -5.07 0.80
C HIS A 101 4.31 -6.10 1.60
N LEU A 102 3.52 -5.61 2.56
CA LEU A 102 2.63 -6.45 3.34
C LEU A 102 1.30 -5.72 3.46
N LEU A 103 0.27 -6.28 2.88
CA LEU A 103 -1.07 -5.71 2.93
C LEU A 103 -1.90 -6.56 3.88
N VAL A 104 -2.41 -5.93 4.92
CA VAL A 104 -3.20 -6.61 5.94
C VAL A 104 -4.60 -6.01 5.98
N ARG A 105 -5.60 -6.86 5.89
CA ARG A 105 -6.98 -6.41 6.05
C ARG A 105 -7.31 -6.49 7.53
N LEU A 106 -7.72 -5.38 8.08
CA LEU A 106 -8.01 -5.30 9.51
C LEU A 106 -9.43 -5.74 9.86
#